data_c1d080ab04d457466bdb72bd8b61d3d9
#
_entry.id   c1d080ab04d457466bdb72bd8b61d3d9
#
_cell.length_a   1.000
_cell.length_b   1.000
_cell.length_c   1.000
_cell.angle_alpha   90.00
_cell.angle_beta   90.00
_cell.angle_gamma   90.00
#
_symmetry.space_group_name_H-M   'P 1'
#
loop_
_entity.id
_entity.type
_entity.pdbx_description
1 polymer ?
#
loop_
_entity_poly.entity_id
_entity_poly.type
_entity_poly.pdbx_seq_one_letter_code
_entity_poly.pdbx_strand_id
1 'polypeptide(L)'
;MNELFETMPVKKAYFKIALPVVLSMMVTLVYNLVDTFFVSQTQNTNLVAGVSLCAPIFTLMIALGDIFGLGGSSVISRLFGNKETEEAKRVSAVCFYYAIGVSLLTSLIMIICKNPILSLLGTEASTRPYVLQYYHVISIGGVFIILSMIPTNLIRCAGHAQDAMIGTILGCVINIILDPIFLFVFHMEATGVAIATVFSNFVTDAYLVYVIKRKCPELSVSLKDAHCNTHHIKGLIFIGIPASLTNIMQSFAVTLTNQYLRPYGSNAIASMGIALKVNMIIMMVLVGFAFGAQPLIGYCIGANNKKRLKEVLRFDALVIISFACVMTFVLCLFTPSIMSCFMKDHTIVSQGSTMLRCLSISTPFVGVILILTTLFQSAGYATGAMILSLSRQGVIFFVVMIVLTALLGYMGILLAQCISDIISLIIGLLLVKKMRLD
;
A
#
# COMPACT_ATOMS: atom_id res chain seq x y z
N MET A 1 -7.12 -25.31 5.18
CA MET A 1 -7.73 -23.97 5.50
C MET A 1 -8.40 -23.97 6.88
N ASN A 2 -9.34 -24.85 7.18
CA ASN A 2 -10.12 -24.84 8.43
C ASN A 2 -9.27 -24.86 9.71
N GLU A 3 -8.17 -25.64 9.74
CA GLU A 3 -7.30 -25.71 10.91
C GLU A 3 -6.69 -24.35 11.26
N LEU A 4 -6.22 -23.59 10.28
CA LEU A 4 -5.59 -22.28 10.46
C LEU A 4 -6.58 -21.24 11.03
N PHE A 5 -7.78 -21.18 10.46
CA PHE A 5 -8.76 -20.14 10.79
C PHE A 5 -9.67 -20.51 11.98
N GLU A 6 -9.99 -21.80 12.19
CA GLU A 6 -10.94 -22.25 13.20
C GLU A 6 -10.30 -22.73 14.50
N THR A 7 -9.32 -23.62 14.42
CA THR A 7 -8.85 -24.41 15.57
C THR A 7 -7.48 -23.99 16.10
N MET A 8 -6.60 -23.45 15.23
CA MET A 8 -5.26 -23.05 15.64
C MET A 8 -5.33 -21.91 16.68
N PRO A 9 -4.48 -21.92 17.73
CA PRO A 9 -4.38 -20.81 18.68
C PRO A 9 -4.18 -19.47 17.96
N VAL A 10 -4.90 -18.43 18.38
CA VAL A 10 -4.93 -17.10 17.70
C VAL A 10 -3.53 -16.56 17.48
N LYS A 11 -2.63 -16.63 18.48
CA LYS A 11 -1.25 -16.14 18.35
C LYS A 11 -0.50 -16.83 17.21
N LYS A 12 -0.63 -18.16 17.11
CA LYS A 12 0.05 -18.94 16.08
C LYS A 12 -0.54 -18.70 14.70
N ALA A 13 -1.87 -18.65 14.59
CA ALA A 13 -2.57 -18.33 13.34
C ALA A 13 -2.22 -16.93 12.84
N TYR A 14 -2.22 -15.95 13.72
CA TYR A 14 -1.86 -14.56 13.43
C TYR A 14 -0.45 -14.45 12.83
N PHE A 15 0.58 -14.93 13.53
CA PHE A 15 1.95 -14.84 13.04
C PHE A 15 2.18 -15.65 11.76
N LYS A 16 1.48 -16.77 11.59
CA LYS A 16 1.59 -17.58 10.37
C LYS A 16 1.10 -16.85 9.12
N ILE A 17 0.17 -15.90 9.27
CA ILE A 17 -0.34 -15.09 8.17
C ILE A 17 0.38 -13.73 8.12
N ALA A 18 0.48 -13.02 9.24
CA ALA A 18 0.98 -11.65 9.28
C ALA A 18 2.49 -11.55 9.02
N LEU A 19 3.30 -12.47 9.55
CA LEU A 19 4.77 -12.39 9.39
C LEU A 19 5.21 -12.49 7.92
N PRO A 20 4.68 -13.40 7.08
CA PRO A 20 4.98 -13.37 5.64
C PRO A 20 4.59 -12.07 4.96
N VAL A 21 3.49 -11.42 5.39
CA VAL A 21 3.07 -10.12 4.83
C VAL A 21 4.06 -9.03 5.23
N VAL A 22 4.48 -8.97 6.48
CA VAL A 22 5.51 -8.03 6.96
C VAL A 22 6.81 -8.21 6.18
N LEU A 23 7.27 -9.45 6.01
CA LEU A 23 8.47 -9.75 5.23
C LEU A 23 8.33 -9.32 3.76
N SER A 24 7.16 -9.55 3.15
CA SER A 24 6.89 -9.04 1.79
C SER A 24 7.01 -7.53 1.71
N MET A 25 6.44 -6.79 2.68
CA MET A 25 6.51 -5.33 2.72
C MET A 25 7.95 -4.83 2.91
N MET A 26 8.74 -5.50 3.76
CA MET A 26 10.15 -5.17 3.96
C MET A 26 10.99 -5.42 2.70
N VAL A 27 10.76 -6.52 2.00
CA VAL A 27 11.46 -6.80 0.73
C VAL A 27 11.07 -5.79 -0.35
N THR A 28 9.79 -5.42 -0.42
CA THR A 28 9.32 -4.37 -1.34
C THR A 28 9.97 -3.01 -1.03
N LEU A 29 10.16 -2.68 0.24
CA LEU A 29 10.88 -1.47 0.64
C LEU A 29 12.34 -1.51 0.16
N VAL A 30 13.04 -2.61 0.42
CA VAL A 30 14.44 -2.80 -0.03
C VAL A 30 14.52 -2.68 -1.55
N TYR A 31 13.64 -3.33 -2.26
CA TYR A 31 13.54 -3.24 -3.72
C TYR A 31 13.40 -1.78 -4.19
N ASN A 32 12.45 -1.02 -3.64
CA ASN A 32 12.26 0.38 -4.03
C ASN A 32 13.49 1.27 -3.77
N LEU A 33 14.25 0.98 -2.70
CA LEU A 33 15.48 1.68 -2.39
C LEU A 33 16.60 1.32 -3.38
N VAL A 34 16.72 0.04 -3.72
CA VAL A 34 17.73 -0.47 -4.66
C VAL A 34 17.46 0.02 -6.08
N ASP A 35 16.21 0.01 -6.54
CA ASP A 35 15.80 0.56 -7.83
C ASP A 35 16.18 2.05 -7.94
N THR A 36 15.80 2.84 -6.94
CA THR A 36 16.18 4.27 -6.87
C THR A 36 17.72 4.44 -6.88
N PHE A 37 18.44 3.57 -6.18
CA PHE A 37 19.92 3.60 -6.16
C PHE A 37 20.50 3.34 -7.54
N PHE A 38 20.06 2.29 -8.26
CA PHE A 38 20.58 2.01 -9.61
C PHE A 38 20.27 3.14 -10.59
N VAL A 39 19.07 3.69 -10.57
CA VAL A 39 18.71 4.84 -11.41
C VAL A 39 19.60 6.05 -11.09
N SER A 40 19.90 6.30 -9.82
CA SER A 40 20.78 7.41 -9.43
C SER A 40 22.25 7.21 -9.85
N GLN A 41 22.74 5.97 -9.94
CA GLN A 41 24.10 5.65 -10.38
C GLN A 41 24.35 5.98 -11.87
N THR A 42 23.31 6.19 -12.66
CA THR A 42 23.46 6.66 -14.04
C THR A 42 24.03 8.08 -14.12
N GLN A 43 24.04 8.82 -13.02
CA GLN A 43 24.45 10.23 -12.92
C GLN A 43 23.74 11.16 -13.92
N ASN A 44 22.66 10.69 -14.52
CA ASN A 44 21.81 11.46 -15.43
C ASN A 44 20.61 12.02 -14.66
N THR A 45 20.72 13.26 -14.23
CA THR A 45 19.65 13.94 -13.44
C THR A 45 18.31 14.00 -14.17
N ASN A 46 18.31 14.12 -15.50
CA ASN A 46 17.11 14.15 -16.31
C ASN A 46 16.42 12.77 -16.36
N LEU A 47 17.20 11.69 -16.38
CA LEU A 47 16.66 10.32 -16.31
C LEU A 47 16.06 10.06 -14.93
N VAL A 48 16.76 10.39 -13.85
CA VAL A 48 16.25 10.25 -12.47
C VAL A 48 14.97 11.05 -12.29
N ALA A 49 14.93 12.28 -12.75
CA ALA A 49 13.75 13.14 -12.70
C ALA A 49 12.61 12.56 -13.55
N GLY A 50 12.90 12.06 -14.76
CA GLY A 50 11.92 11.48 -15.67
C GLY A 50 11.23 10.25 -15.09
N VAL A 51 11.97 9.31 -14.51
CA VAL A 51 11.43 8.13 -13.83
C VAL A 51 10.59 8.56 -12.62
N SER A 52 11.07 9.50 -11.82
CA SER A 52 10.37 9.99 -10.62
C SER A 52 9.03 10.67 -10.97
N LEU A 53 8.96 11.40 -12.09
CA LEU A 53 7.72 12.02 -12.58
C LEU A 53 6.65 10.99 -12.94
N CYS A 54 7.03 9.73 -13.23
CA CYS A 54 6.08 8.65 -13.52
C CYS A 54 5.55 7.95 -12.26
N ALA A 55 6.07 8.24 -11.07
CA ALA A 55 5.63 7.60 -9.82
C ALA A 55 4.11 7.71 -9.54
N PRO A 56 3.41 8.82 -9.83
CA PRO A 56 1.96 8.88 -9.68
C PRO A 56 1.20 7.89 -10.56
N ILE A 57 1.70 7.59 -11.76
CA ILE A 57 1.10 6.59 -12.66
C ILE A 57 1.22 5.20 -12.03
N PHE A 58 2.39 4.86 -11.51
CA PHE A 58 2.63 3.57 -10.84
C PHE A 58 1.71 3.42 -9.60
N THR A 59 1.59 4.48 -8.79
CA THR A 59 0.68 4.51 -7.63
C THR A 59 -0.78 4.32 -8.04
N LEU A 60 -1.21 4.94 -9.16
CA LEU A 60 -2.55 4.77 -9.70
C LEU A 60 -2.81 3.32 -10.12
N MET A 61 -1.83 2.65 -10.77
CA MET A 61 -1.97 1.24 -11.15
C MET A 61 -2.10 0.32 -9.93
N ILE A 62 -1.30 0.54 -8.89
CA ILE A 62 -1.44 -0.18 -7.62
C ILE A 62 -2.83 0.06 -7.02
N ALA A 63 -3.30 1.32 -6.98
CA ALA A 63 -4.61 1.66 -6.46
C ALA A 63 -5.75 0.96 -7.23
N LEU A 64 -5.66 0.87 -8.56
CA LEU A 64 -6.62 0.14 -9.38
C LEU A 64 -6.58 -1.37 -9.11
N GLY A 65 -5.39 -1.94 -8.90
CA GLY A 65 -5.24 -3.34 -8.49
C GLY A 65 -5.83 -3.62 -7.12
N ASP A 66 -5.65 -2.70 -6.16
CA ASP A 66 -6.18 -2.82 -4.80
C ASP A 66 -7.71 -2.80 -4.75
N ILE A 67 -8.40 -2.19 -5.72
CA ILE A 67 -9.87 -2.27 -5.81
C ILE A 67 -10.31 -3.74 -5.85
N PHE A 68 -9.67 -4.55 -6.67
CA PHE A 68 -10.02 -5.96 -6.84
C PHE A 68 -9.27 -6.86 -5.86
N GLY A 69 -8.03 -6.53 -5.51
CA GLY A 69 -7.22 -7.29 -4.57
C GLY A 69 -7.75 -7.21 -3.15
N LEU A 70 -7.85 -6.02 -2.57
CA LEU A 70 -8.32 -5.80 -1.20
C LEU A 70 -9.85 -5.94 -1.10
N GLY A 71 -10.58 -5.41 -2.09
CA GLY A 71 -12.04 -5.59 -2.16
C GLY A 71 -12.43 -7.06 -2.28
N GLY A 72 -11.76 -7.81 -3.15
CA GLY A 72 -11.95 -9.25 -3.32
C GLY A 72 -11.60 -10.04 -2.07
N SER A 73 -10.46 -9.73 -1.44
CA SER A 73 -10.03 -10.40 -0.21
C SER A 73 -11.03 -10.22 0.94
N SER A 74 -11.65 -9.05 1.04
CA SER A 74 -12.70 -8.77 2.02
C SER A 74 -13.95 -9.65 1.82
N VAL A 75 -14.42 -9.78 0.59
CA VAL A 75 -15.60 -10.61 0.27
C VAL A 75 -15.27 -12.09 0.44
N ILE A 76 -14.15 -12.55 -0.13
CA ILE A 76 -13.73 -13.95 -0.12
C ILE A 76 -13.46 -14.46 1.30
N SER A 77 -12.82 -13.68 2.16
CA SER A 77 -12.56 -14.10 3.54
C SER A 77 -13.85 -14.30 4.33
N ARG A 78 -14.88 -13.49 4.10
CA ARG A 78 -16.22 -13.70 4.71
C ARG A 78 -16.92 -14.92 4.14
N LEU A 79 -16.86 -15.13 2.82
CA LEU A 79 -17.45 -16.31 2.18
C LEU A 79 -16.80 -17.60 2.70
N PHE A 80 -15.49 -17.60 2.93
CA PHE A 80 -14.83 -18.73 3.57
C PHE A 80 -15.31 -18.95 5.00
N GLY A 81 -15.55 -17.87 5.76
CA GLY A 81 -16.15 -17.97 7.09
C GLY A 81 -17.57 -18.57 7.06
N ASN A 82 -18.38 -18.18 6.08
CA ASN A 82 -19.73 -18.74 5.85
C ASN A 82 -19.72 -20.16 5.27
N LYS A 83 -18.53 -20.72 4.92
CA LYS A 83 -18.36 -21.99 4.22
C LYS A 83 -18.92 -22.01 2.78
N GLU A 84 -19.06 -20.84 2.18
CA GLU A 84 -19.53 -20.65 0.79
C GLU A 84 -18.35 -20.67 -0.19
N THR A 85 -17.62 -21.81 -0.24
CA THR A 85 -16.37 -21.95 -0.99
C THR A 85 -16.57 -21.79 -2.51
N GLU A 86 -17.68 -22.27 -3.06
CA GLU A 86 -17.99 -22.14 -4.48
C GLU A 86 -18.23 -20.69 -4.91
N GLU A 87 -18.91 -19.90 -4.06
CA GLU A 87 -19.07 -18.45 -4.32
C GLU A 87 -17.73 -17.71 -4.19
N ALA A 88 -16.90 -18.06 -3.20
CA ALA A 88 -15.54 -17.51 -3.08
C ALA A 88 -14.69 -17.75 -4.33
N LYS A 89 -14.80 -18.96 -4.91
CA LYS A 89 -14.15 -19.35 -6.15
C LYS A 89 -14.61 -18.51 -7.33
N ARG A 90 -15.92 -18.28 -7.46
CA ARG A 90 -16.51 -17.40 -8.49
C ARG A 90 -16.05 -15.96 -8.33
N VAL A 91 -16.12 -15.43 -7.10
CA VAL A 91 -15.65 -14.05 -6.80
C VAL A 91 -14.18 -13.89 -7.14
N SER A 92 -13.33 -14.88 -6.85
CA SER A 92 -11.90 -14.80 -7.20
C SER A 92 -11.66 -14.70 -8.71
N ALA A 93 -12.39 -15.47 -9.52
CA ALA A 93 -12.33 -15.38 -10.97
C ALA A 93 -12.84 -14.01 -11.49
N VAL A 94 -13.95 -13.50 -10.94
CA VAL A 94 -14.48 -12.17 -11.28
C VAL A 94 -13.47 -11.08 -10.97
N CYS A 95 -12.80 -11.10 -9.79
CA CYS A 95 -11.75 -10.14 -9.45
C CYS A 95 -10.64 -10.13 -10.52
N PHE A 96 -10.20 -11.30 -10.95
CA PHE A 96 -9.13 -11.45 -11.92
C PHE A 96 -9.52 -10.88 -13.29
N TYR A 97 -10.69 -11.25 -13.82
CA TYR A 97 -11.12 -10.79 -15.15
C TYR A 97 -11.57 -9.33 -15.19
N TYR A 98 -12.18 -8.82 -14.11
CA TYR A 98 -12.50 -7.40 -14.04
C TYR A 98 -11.23 -6.54 -13.94
N ALA A 99 -10.22 -7.02 -13.21
CA ALA A 99 -8.92 -6.35 -13.19
C ALA A 99 -8.24 -6.35 -14.57
N ILE A 100 -8.32 -7.44 -15.34
CA ILE A 100 -7.87 -7.46 -16.74
C ILE A 100 -8.62 -6.40 -17.56
N GLY A 101 -9.94 -6.36 -17.48
CA GLY A 101 -10.75 -5.38 -18.20
C GLY A 101 -10.38 -3.94 -17.84
N VAL A 102 -10.26 -3.63 -16.54
CA VAL A 102 -9.86 -2.28 -16.06
C VAL A 102 -8.42 -1.96 -16.47
N SER A 103 -7.50 -2.91 -16.42
CA SER A 103 -6.11 -2.68 -16.81
C SER A 103 -5.97 -2.41 -18.31
N LEU A 104 -6.71 -3.14 -19.15
CA LEU A 104 -6.74 -2.89 -20.60
C LEU A 104 -7.38 -1.52 -20.91
N LEU A 105 -8.46 -1.16 -20.22
CA LEU A 105 -9.06 0.17 -20.35
C LEU A 105 -8.08 1.27 -19.91
N THR A 106 -7.38 1.09 -18.80
CA THR A 106 -6.35 2.02 -18.32
C THR A 106 -5.23 2.17 -19.33
N SER A 107 -4.72 1.08 -19.89
CA SER A 107 -3.72 1.09 -20.96
C SER A 107 -4.20 1.87 -22.19
N LEU A 108 -5.44 1.63 -22.61
CA LEU A 108 -6.06 2.34 -23.74
C LEU A 108 -6.17 3.85 -23.47
N ILE A 109 -6.66 4.23 -22.29
CA ILE A 109 -6.75 5.65 -21.87
C ILE A 109 -5.36 6.28 -21.85
N MET A 110 -4.35 5.60 -21.30
CA MET A 110 -2.98 6.10 -21.26
C MET A 110 -2.41 6.31 -22.68
N ILE A 111 -2.67 5.41 -23.60
CA ILE A 111 -2.20 5.54 -24.99
C ILE A 111 -2.89 6.72 -25.69
N ILE A 112 -4.22 6.85 -25.57
CA ILE A 112 -5.01 7.90 -26.22
C ILE A 112 -4.72 9.27 -25.59
N CYS A 113 -4.74 9.34 -24.24
CA CYS A 113 -4.57 10.59 -23.49
C CYS A 113 -3.11 10.89 -23.13
N LYS A 114 -2.15 10.37 -23.91
CA LYS A 114 -0.71 10.54 -23.63
C LYS A 114 -0.30 11.98 -23.37
N ASN A 115 -0.63 12.88 -24.29
CA ASN A 115 -0.18 14.28 -24.21
C ASN A 115 -0.78 15.03 -23.00
N PRO A 116 -2.10 14.97 -22.72
CA PRO A 116 -2.68 15.52 -21.50
C PRO A 116 -2.03 14.97 -20.22
N ILE A 117 -1.78 13.65 -20.14
CA ILE A 117 -1.18 13.03 -18.96
C ILE A 117 0.26 13.53 -18.76
N LEU A 118 1.07 13.58 -19.82
CA LEU A 118 2.44 14.10 -19.76
C LEU A 118 2.48 15.58 -19.33
N SER A 119 1.54 16.39 -19.80
CA SER A 119 1.40 17.79 -19.36
C SER A 119 1.04 17.87 -17.88
N LEU A 120 0.12 17.02 -17.40
CA LEU A 120 -0.28 16.94 -15.99
C LEU A 120 0.88 16.53 -15.07
N LEU A 121 1.79 15.67 -15.55
CA LEU A 121 2.98 15.26 -14.82
C LEU A 121 4.04 16.37 -14.73
N GLY A 122 3.86 17.49 -15.41
CA GLY A 122 4.81 18.61 -15.38
C GLY A 122 6.12 18.32 -16.13
N THR A 123 6.03 17.58 -17.26
CA THR A 123 7.22 17.23 -18.04
C THR A 123 7.83 18.46 -18.71
N GLU A 124 9.13 18.69 -18.49
CA GLU A 124 9.93 19.70 -19.16
C GLU A 124 10.61 19.12 -20.41
N ALA A 125 11.12 19.98 -21.29
CA ALA A 125 11.79 19.54 -22.52
C ALA A 125 12.97 18.60 -22.26
N SER A 126 13.73 18.82 -21.19
CA SER A 126 14.88 18.03 -20.77
C SER A 126 14.53 16.62 -20.24
N THR A 127 13.41 16.49 -19.52
CA THR A 127 12.97 15.22 -18.91
C THR A 127 12.04 14.43 -19.81
N ARG A 128 11.38 15.09 -20.77
CA ARG A 128 10.36 14.49 -21.65
C ARG A 128 10.80 13.21 -22.38
N PRO A 129 12.02 13.08 -22.92
CA PRO A 129 12.46 11.85 -23.58
C PRO A 129 12.40 10.65 -22.64
N TYR A 130 12.91 10.81 -21.40
CA TYR A 130 12.98 9.74 -20.39
C TYR A 130 11.58 9.39 -19.83
N VAL A 131 10.73 10.41 -19.62
CA VAL A 131 9.33 10.19 -19.24
C VAL A 131 8.60 9.40 -20.32
N LEU A 132 8.78 9.72 -21.59
CA LEU A 132 8.17 9.00 -22.71
C LEU A 132 8.64 7.55 -22.82
N GLN A 133 9.93 7.31 -22.63
CA GLN A 133 10.50 5.97 -22.62
C GLN A 133 9.84 5.11 -21.54
N TYR A 134 9.80 5.58 -20.30
CA TYR A 134 9.19 4.88 -19.18
C TYR A 134 7.68 4.72 -19.38
N TYR A 135 7.00 5.80 -19.78
CA TYR A 135 5.56 5.86 -19.97
C TYR A 135 5.04 4.84 -20.99
N HIS A 136 5.70 4.71 -22.14
CA HIS A 136 5.28 3.78 -23.19
C HIS A 136 5.28 2.32 -22.68
N VAL A 137 6.34 1.93 -21.99
CA VAL A 137 6.45 0.57 -21.46
C VAL A 137 5.39 0.30 -20.40
N ILE A 138 5.22 1.25 -19.45
CA ILE A 138 4.23 1.11 -18.37
C ILE A 138 2.79 1.17 -18.92
N SER A 139 2.52 1.97 -19.96
CA SER A 139 1.19 2.02 -20.57
C SER A 139 0.76 0.67 -21.15
N ILE A 140 1.68 -0.12 -21.68
CA ILE A 140 1.40 -1.45 -22.24
C ILE A 140 1.49 -2.52 -21.14
N GLY A 141 2.57 -2.49 -20.36
CA GLY A 141 2.89 -3.51 -19.36
C GLY A 141 2.20 -3.34 -18.02
N GLY A 142 1.53 -2.20 -17.79
CA GLY A 142 0.83 -1.90 -16.53
C GLY A 142 -0.28 -2.89 -16.17
N VAL A 143 -0.75 -3.68 -17.15
CA VAL A 143 -1.64 -4.82 -16.93
C VAL A 143 -1.09 -5.75 -15.85
N PHE A 144 0.20 -6.10 -15.91
CA PHE A 144 0.83 -7.00 -14.94
C PHE A 144 0.98 -6.34 -13.56
N ILE A 145 1.19 -5.02 -13.51
CA ILE A 145 1.27 -4.29 -12.23
C ILE A 145 -0.09 -4.30 -11.51
N ILE A 146 -1.17 -4.05 -12.24
CA ILE A 146 -2.53 -4.11 -11.70
C ILE A 146 -2.89 -5.53 -11.28
N LEU A 147 -2.59 -6.52 -12.12
CA LEU A 147 -2.93 -7.92 -11.87
C LEU A 147 -2.20 -8.49 -10.67
N SER A 148 -0.95 -8.12 -10.40
CA SER A 148 -0.15 -8.67 -9.30
C SER A 148 -0.78 -8.45 -7.91
N MET A 149 -1.60 -7.41 -7.76
CA MET A 149 -2.31 -7.13 -6.51
C MET A 149 -3.40 -8.16 -6.20
N ILE A 150 -4.03 -8.76 -7.24
CA ILE A 150 -5.16 -9.66 -7.06
C ILE A 150 -4.71 -11.01 -6.48
N PRO A 151 -3.91 -11.84 -7.14
CA PRO A 151 -3.53 -13.14 -6.62
C PRO A 151 -2.75 -13.03 -5.30
N THR A 152 -1.94 -11.97 -5.12
CA THR A 152 -1.23 -11.71 -3.86
C THR A 152 -2.18 -11.61 -2.68
N ASN A 153 -3.27 -10.85 -2.79
CA ASN A 153 -4.23 -10.69 -1.71
C ASN A 153 -5.15 -11.90 -1.54
N LEU A 154 -5.60 -12.52 -2.65
CA LEU A 154 -6.52 -13.65 -2.59
C LEU A 154 -5.87 -14.92 -2.02
N ILE A 155 -4.62 -15.21 -2.36
CA ILE A 155 -3.87 -16.36 -1.84
C ILE A 155 -3.70 -16.27 -0.32
N ARG A 156 -3.52 -15.05 0.22
CA ARG A 156 -3.48 -14.81 1.67
C ARG A 156 -4.78 -15.21 2.36
N CYS A 157 -5.93 -14.93 1.72
CA CYS A 157 -7.26 -15.33 2.24
C CYS A 157 -7.46 -16.85 2.26
N ALA A 158 -6.86 -17.57 1.32
CA ALA A 158 -6.85 -19.03 1.32
C ALA A 158 -5.87 -19.65 2.36
N GLY A 159 -5.18 -18.81 3.15
CA GLY A 159 -4.24 -19.26 4.17
C GLY A 159 -2.80 -19.53 3.68
N HIS A 160 -2.52 -19.24 2.42
CA HIS A 160 -1.22 -19.45 1.76
C HIS A 160 -0.36 -18.17 1.74
N ALA A 161 -0.30 -17.43 2.85
CA ALA A 161 0.45 -16.17 2.94
C ALA A 161 1.95 -16.33 2.63
N GLN A 162 2.55 -17.49 2.92
CA GLN A 162 3.95 -17.80 2.58
C GLN A 162 4.16 -17.88 1.07
N ASP A 163 3.24 -18.49 0.33
CA ASP A 163 3.33 -18.57 -1.13
C ASP A 163 3.16 -17.17 -1.76
N ALA A 164 2.28 -16.34 -1.22
CA ALA A 164 2.16 -14.94 -1.65
C ALA A 164 3.46 -14.15 -1.39
N MET A 165 4.09 -14.34 -0.24
CA MET A 165 5.40 -13.77 0.09
C MET A 165 6.48 -14.21 -0.90
N ILE A 166 6.57 -15.51 -1.19
CA ILE A 166 7.56 -16.04 -2.15
C ILE A 166 7.37 -15.40 -3.52
N GLY A 167 6.13 -15.25 -3.99
CA GLY A 167 5.84 -14.56 -5.26
C GLY A 167 6.32 -13.11 -5.26
N THR A 168 6.07 -12.36 -4.20
CA THR A 168 6.55 -10.98 -4.04
C THR A 168 8.08 -10.92 -4.02
N ILE A 169 8.74 -11.79 -3.25
CA ILE A 169 10.21 -11.84 -3.16
C ILE A 169 10.80 -12.19 -4.52
N LEU A 170 10.23 -13.16 -5.24
CA LEU A 170 10.69 -13.55 -6.56
C LEU A 170 10.65 -12.36 -7.54
N GLY A 171 9.55 -11.61 -7.57
CA GLY A 171 9.46 -10.41 -8.40
C GLY A 171 10.50 -9.35 -8.02
N CYS A 172 10.66 -9.06 -6.72
CA CYS A 172 11.65 -8.10 -6.25
C CYS A 172 13.09 -8.51 -6.61
N VAL A 173 13.45 -9.77 -6.44
CA VAL A 173 14.80 -10.28 -6.77
C VAL A 173 15.05 -10.19 -8.27
N ILE A 174 14.09 -10.57 -9.10
CA ILE A 174 14.21 -10.46 -10.56
C ILE A 174 14.39 -9.00 -10.98
N ASN A 175 13.63 -8.09 -10.41
CA ASN A 175 13.77 -6.67 -10.71
C ASN A 175 15.17 -6.15 -10.33
N ILE A 176 15.65 -6.43 -9.11
CA ILE A 176 17.00 -6.05 -8.64
C ILE A 176 18.10 -6.57 -9.55
N ILE A 177 17.91 -7.74 -10.17
CA ILE A 177 18.88 -8.31 -11.12
C ILE A 177 18.76 -7.65 -12.49
N LEU A 178 17.55 -7.41 -12.98
CA LEU A 178 17.32 -6.89 -14.32
C LEU A 178 17.62 -5.39 -14.46
N ASP A 179 17.37 -4.61 -13.42
CA ASP A 179 17.62 -3.15 -13.43
C ASP A 179 19.06 -2.81 -13.86
N PRO A 180 20.13 -3.30 -13.18
CA PRO A 180 21.50 -2.99 -13.60
C PRO A 180 21.85 -3.58 -14.96
N ILE A 181 21.27 -4.72 -15.35
CA ILE A 181 21.53 -5.31 -16.67
C ILE A 181 20.97 -4.40 -17.77
N PHE A 182 19.73 -3.95 -17.65
CA PHE A 182 19.11 -3.08 -18.66
C PHE A 182 19.70 -1.67 -18.66
N LEU A 183 20.05 -1.13 -17.46
CA LEU A 183 20.64 0.21 -17.35
C LEU A 183 22.10 0.26 -17.83
N PHE A 184 22.96 -0.66 -17.37
CA PHE A 184 24.41 -0.54 -17.54
C PHE A 184 24.99 -1.45 -18.62
N VAL A 185 24.37 -2.63 -18.89
CA VAL A 185 24.84 -3.55 -19.94
C VAL A 185 24.19 -3.23 -21.27
N PHE A 186 22.85 -3.08 -21.28
CA PHE A 186 22.10 -2.79 -22.51
C PHE A 186 21.91 -1.30 -22.78
N HIS A 187 22.26 -0.42 -21.85
CA HIS A 187 22.11 1.05 -21.94
C HIS A 187 20.70 1.50 -22.36
N MET A 188 19.67 0.83 -21.84
CA MET A 188 18.26 1.08 -22.22
C MET A 188 17.63 2.26 -21.49
N GLU A 189 18.37 2.96 -20.64
CA GLU A 189 17.90 4.14 -19.90
C GLU A 189 16.56 3.89 -19.15
N ALA A 190 15.61 4.84 -19.22
CA ALA A 190 14.30 4.73 -18.56
C ALA A 190 13.43 3.57 -19.11
N THR A 191 13.62 3.20 -20.38
CA THR A 191 12.97 2.02 -20.98
C THR A 191 13.37 0.74 -20.24
N GLY A 192 14.65 0.59 -19.90
CA GLY A 192 15.18 -0.59 -19.21
C GLY A 192 14.57 -0.76 -17.82
N VAL A 193 14.51 0.30 -17.03
CA VAL A 193 13.87 0.31 -15.70
C VAL A 193 12.39 -0.10 -15.79
N ALA A 194 11.67 0.46 -16.76
CA ALA A 194 10.26 0.14 -16.95
C ALA A 194 10.05 -1.33 -17.37
N ILE A 195 10.89 -1.87 -18.26
CA ILE A 195 10.84 -3.28 -18.69
C ILE A 195 11.15 -4.21 -17.51
N ALA A 196 12.17 -3.91 -16.69
CA ALA A 196 12.49 -4.69 -15.51
C ALA A 196 11.29 -4.75 -14.54
N THR A 197 10.65 -3.61 -14.31
CA THR A 197 9.45 -3.51 -13.45
C THR A 197 8.28 -4.33 -14.02
N VAL A 198 7.97 -4.21 -15.29
CA VAL A 198 6.87 -4.94 -15.94
C VAL A 198 7.15 -6.45 -15.94
N PHE A 199 8.37 -6.85 -16.31
CA PHE A 199 8.75 -8.26 -16.39
C PHE A 199 8.75 -8.93 -15.01
N SER A 200 9.23 -8.25 -13.96
CA SER A 200 9.21 -8.76 -12.60
C SER A 200 7.77 -8.98 -12.09
N ASN A 201 6.85 -8.06 -12.39
CA ASN A 201 5.43 -8.24 -12.07
C ASN A 201 4.82 -9.40 -12.88
N PHE A 202 5.13 -9.54 -14.16
CA PHE A 202 4.70 -10.69 -14.97
C PHE A 202 5.13 -12.03 -14.36
N VAL A 203 6.39 -12.15 -13.92
CA VAL A 203 6.87 -13.38 -13.27
C VAL A 203 6.19 -13.62 -11.93
N THR A 204 5.95 -12.57 -11.14
CA THR A 204 5.15 -12.65 -9.92
C THR A 204 3.76 -13.21 -10.22
N ASP A 205 3.07 -12.65 -11.23
CA ASP A 205 1.73 -13.08 -11.64
C ASP A 205 1.72 -14.55 -12.10
N ALA A 206 2.67 -14.91 -12.94
CA ALA A 206 2.79 -16.28 -13.44
C ALA A 206 2.98 -17.30 -12.29
N TYR A 207 3.84 -16.97 -11.32
CA TYR A 207 4.06 -17.80 -10.14
C TYR A 207 2.78 -17.88 -9.27
N LEU A 208 2.14 -16.76 -8.99
CA LEU A 208 0.96 -16.75 -8.13
C LEU A 208 -0.25 -17.42 -8.79
N VAL A 209 -0.44 -17.27 -10.09
CA VAL A 209 -1.45 -18.03 -10.85
C VAL A 209 -1.16 -19.54 -10.81
N TYR A 210 0.11 -19.93 -10.92
CA TYR A 210 0.52 -21.34 -10.74
C TYR A 210 0.15 -21.83 -9.32
N VAL A 211 0.41 -21.04 -8.26
CA VAL A 211 0.05 -21.37 -6.88
C VAL A 211 -1.47 -21.53 -6.74
N ILE A 212 -2.28 -20.61 -7.27
CA ILE A 212 -3.74 -20.73 -7.25
C ILE A 212 -4.18 -22.05 -7.86
N LYS A 213 -3.70 -22.40 -9.07
CA LYS A 213 -4.09 -23.62 -9.76
C LYS A 213 -3.67 -24.91 -9.07
N ARG A 214 -2.56 -24.89 -8.30
CA ARG A 214 -1.99 -26.11 -7.70
C ARG A 214 -2.28 -26.27 -6.22
N LYS A 215 -2.37 -25.18 -5.47
CA LYS A 215 -2.43 -25.22 -4.01
C LYS A 215 -3.72 -24.64 -3.42
N CYS A 216 -4.47 -23.85 -4.19
CA CYS A 216 -5.66 -23.16 -3.70
C CYS A 216 -6.90 -23.59 -4.50
N PRO A 217 -7.43 -24.81 -4.30
CA PRO A 217 -8.62 -25.29 -5.01
C PRO A 217 -9.88 -24.47 -4.73
N GLU A 218 -9.86 -23.70 -3.62
CA GLU A 218 -10.93 -22.79 -3.21
C GLU A 218 -10.96 -21.48 -4.02
N LEU A 219 -9.93 -21.20 -4.81
CA LEU A 219 -9.82 -20.04 -5.70
C LEU A 219 -9.80 -20.48 -7.15
N SER A 220 -10.24 -19.62 -8.06
CA SER A 220 -10.20 -19.87 -9.51
C SER A 220 -9.72 -18.66 -10.29
N VAL A 221 -9.01 -18.93 -11.36
CA VAL A 221 -8.67 -17.98 -12.43
C VAL A 221 -9.28 -18.43 -13.77
N SER A 222 -10.27 -19.33 -13.74
CA SER A 222 -10.95 -19.84 -14.92
C SER A 222 -12.04 -18.89 -15.38
N LEU A 223 -12.12 -18.61 -16.68
CA LEU A 223 -13.19 -17.79 -17.25
C LEU A 223 -14.59 -18.40 -17.02
N LYS A 224 -14.66 -19.74 -16.93
CA LYS A 224 -15.92 -20.46 -16.68
C LYS A 224 -16.52 -20.09 -15.32
N ASP A 225 -15.68 -19.76 -14.35
CA ASP A 225 -16.08 -19.39 -12.99
C ASP A 225 -16.28 -17.86 -12.84
N ALA A 226 -16.01 -17.07 -13.87
CA ALA A 226 -16.07 -15.61 -13.83
C ALA A 226 -17.51 -15.07 -13.87
N HIS A 227 -18.37 -15.63 -13.03
CA HIS A 227 -19.75 -15.15 -12.82
C HIS A 227 -20.10 -15.27 -11.35
N CYS A 228 -20.61 -14.19 -10.77
CA CYS A 228 -21.06 -14.18 -9.39
C CYS A 228 -22.27 -13.25 -9.23
N ASN A 229 -22.91 -13.34 -8.07
CA ASN A 229 -24.04 -12.48 -7.74
C ASN A 229 -23.61 -11.01 -7.72
N THR A 230 -24.43 -10.15 -8.30
CA THR A 230 -24.23 -8.69 -8.33
C THR A 230 -24.01 -8.11 -6.92
N HIS A 231 -24.56 -8.73 -5.88
CA HIS A 231 -24.32 -8.34 -4.49
C HIS A 231 -22.84 -8.43 -4.11
N HIS A 232 -22.14 -9.49 -4.49
CA HIS A 232 -20.71 -9.67 -4.21
C HIS A 232 -19.87 -8.68 -5.00
N ILE A 233 -20.23 -8.39 -6.26
CA ILE A 233 -19.54 -7.38 -7.10
C ILE A 233 -19.67 -6.00 -6.45
N LYS A 234 -20.87 -5.62 -6.01
CA LYS A 234 -21.07 -4.36 -5.28
C LYS A 234 -20.23 -4.31 -4.00
N GLY A 235 -20.27 -5.38 -3.19
CA GLY A 235 -19.47 -5.48 -1.96
C GLY A 235 -17.98 -5.31 -2.22
N LEU A 236 -17.46 -5.94 -3.27
CA LEU A 236 -16.07 -5.83 -3.70
C LEU A 236 -15.70 -4.38 -4.07
N ILE A 237 -16.48 -3.73 -4.92
CA ILE A 237 -16.23 -2.36 -5.39
C ILE A 237 -16.35 -1.36 -4.23
N PHE A 238 -17.39 -1.48 -3.40
CA PHE A 238 -17.61 -0.57 -2.28
C PHE A 238 -16.52 -0.63 -1.21
N ILE A 239 -15.82 -1.76 -1.05
CA ILE A 239 -14.67 -1.87 -0.16
C ILE A 239 -13.36 -1.54 -0.88
N GLY A 240 -13.22 -1.94 -2.13
CA GLY A 240 -12.01 -1.74 -2.91
C GLY A 240 -11.72 -0.27 -3.22
N ILE A 241 -12.76 0.52 -3.55
CA ILE A 241 -12.59 1.97 -3.81
C ILE A 241 -12.02 2.70 -2.58
N PRO A 242 -12.57 2.58 -1.35
CA PRO A 242 -11.96 3.18 -0.16
C PRO A 242 -10.52 2.72 0.09
N ALA A 243 -10.25 1.44 -0.13
CA ALA A 243 -8.90 0.89 0.06
C ALA A 243 -7.90 1.52 -0.93
N SER A 244 -8.26 1.63 -2.21
CA SER A 244 -7.43 2.26 -3.24
C SER A 244 -7.24 3.76 -3.01
N LEU A 245 -8.27 4.43 -2.53
CA LEU A 245 -8.25 5.87 -2.25
C LEU A 245 -7.21 6.24 -1.18
N THR A 246 -6.91 5.34 -0.25
CA THR A 246 -5.88 5.55 0.78
C THR A 246 -4.51 5.86 0.16
N ASN A 247 -4.11 5.13 -0.90
CA ASN A 247 -2.84 5.35 -1.59
C ASN A 247 -2.79 6.72 -2.30
N ILE A 248 -3.92 7.12 -2.90
CA ILE A 248 -4.03 8.42 -3.58
C ILE A 248 -3.98 9.56 -2.55
N MET A 249 -4.68 9.43 -1.43
CA MET A 249 -4.68 10.44 -0.37
C MET A 249 -3.31 10.58 0.29
N GLN A 250 -2.54 9.50 0.40
CA GLN A 250 -1.17 9.56 0.89
C GLN A 250 -0.28 10.41 -0.03
N SER A 251 -0.37 10.25 -1.33
CA SER A 251 0.37 11.06 -2.29
C SER A 251 -0.06 12.53 -2.23
N PHE A 252 -1.35 12.79 -2.06
CA PHE A 252 -1.89 14.13 -1.86
C PHE A 252 -1.32 14.79 -0.59
N ALA A 253 -1.29 14.08 0.53
CA ALA A 253 -0.77 14.60 1.80
C ALA A 253 0.72 14.98 1.69
N VAL A 254 1.54 14.14 1.04
CA VAL A 254 2.97 14.43 0.81
C VAL A 254 3.13 15.67 -0.07
N THR A 255 2.38 15.78 -1.15
CA THR A 255 2.42 16.94 -2.06
C THR A 255 2.03 18.21 -1.33
N LEU A 256 0.95 18.18 -0.56
CA LEU A 256 0.48 19.32 0.23
C LEU A 256 1.53 19.76 1.26
N THR A 257 2.12 18.81 2.00
CA THR A 257 3.18 19.10 2.97
C THR A 257 4.37 19.79 2.31
N ASN A 258 4.81 19.30 1.14
CA ASN A 258 5.91 19.91 0.40
C ASN A 258 5.57 21.33 -0.07
N GLN A 259 4.34 21.61 -0.51
CA GLN A 259 3.90 22.95 -0.90
C GLN A 259 3.94 23.93 0.27
N TYR A 260 3.48 23.50 1.46
CA TYR A 260 3.51 24.33 2.66
C TYR A 260 4.93 24.52 3.24
N LEU A 261 5.85 23.58 3.00
CA LEU A 261 7.27 23.71 3.39
C LEU A 261 8.09 24.57 2.41
N ARG A 262 7.61 24.79 1.19
CA ARG A 262 8.34 25.55 0.16
C ARG A 262 8.81 26.95 0.62
N PRO A 263 8.03 27.78 1.36
CA PRO A 263 8.49 29.08 1.86
C PRO A 263 9.65 28.99 2.85
N TYR A 264 9.87 27.83 3.49
CA TYR A 264 10.92 27.60 4.50
C TYR A 264 12.24 27.09 3.88
N GLY A 265 12.31 27.00 2.55
CA GLY A 265 13.50 26.67 1.80
C GLY A 265 13.66 25.20 1.45
N SER A 266 14.61 24.92 0.54
CA SER A 266 14.91 23.57 0.04
C SER A 266 15.37 22.61 1.13
N ASN A 267 16.09 23.11 2.14
CA ASN A 267 16.57 22.30 3.28
C ASN A 267 15.40 21.73 4.10
N ALA A 268 14.32 22.47 4.27
CA ALA A 268 13.14 21.99 4.97
C ALA A 268 12.43 20.85 4.20
N ILE A 269 12.32 21.00 2.88
CA ILE A 269 11.75 19.93 2.02
C ILE A 269 12.65 18.70 2.03
N ALA A 270 13.96 18.86 1.92
CA ALA A 270 14.90 17.75 1.96
C ALA A 270 14.86 17.02 3.32
N SER A 271 14.83 17.78 4.43
CA SER A 271 14.69 17.24 5.79
C SER A 271 13.42 16.42 5.97
N MET A 272 12.29 16.92 5.46
CA MET A 272 11.01 16.21 5.49
C MET A 272 11.05 14.95 4.63
N GLY A 273 11.66 15.01 3.44
CA GLY A 273 11.82 13.86 2.57
C GLY A 273 12.59 12.71 3.25
N ILE A 274 13.67 13.02 3.98
CA ILE A 274 14.43 12.02 4.75
C ILE A 274 13.58 11.49 5.92
N ALA A 275 12.92 12.37 6.68
CA ALA A 275 12.08 11.97 7.80
C ALA A 275 10.93 11.03 7.34
N LEU A 276 10.30 11.32 6.20
CA LEU A 276 9.28 10.46 5.60
C LEU A 276 9.82 9.09 5.16
N LYS A 277 11.05 9.03 4.61
CA LYS A 277 11.68 7.74 4.25
C LYS A 277 11.96 6.88 5.48
N VAL A 278 12.43 7.47 6.58
CA VAL A 278 12.63 6.74 7.85
C VAL A 278 11.29 6.27 8.40
N ASN A 279 10.28 7.14 8.42
CA ASN A 279 8.95 6.78 8.90
C ASN A 279 8.29 5.68 8.04
N MET A 280 8.54 5.67 6.72
CA MET A 280 8.03 4.66 5.79
C MET A 280 8.44 3.24 6.19
N ILE A 281 9.65 3.04 6.73
CA ILE A 281 10.13 1.72 7.19
C ILE A 281 9.19 1.17 8.27
N ILE A 282 8.85 1.99 9.26
CA ILE A 282 7.98 1.60 10.37
C ILE A 282 6.55 1.38 9.88
N MET A 283 6.08 2.28 9.03
CA MET A 283 4.74 2.19 8.45
C MET A 283 4.53 0.91 7.65
N MET A 284 5.54 0.46 6.87
CA MET A 284 5.47 -0.80 6.13
C MET A 284 5.30 -2.02 7.05
N VAL A 285 5.98 -2.03 8.20
CA VAL A 285 5.82 -3.12 9.19
C VAL A 285 4.42 -3.08 9.80
N LEU A 286 3.93 -1.91 10.21
CA LEU A 286 2.57 -1.75 10.77
C LEU A 286 1.49 -2.17 9.77
N VAL A 287 1.60 -1.74 8.52
CA VAL A 287 0.72 -2.12 7.42
C VAL A 287 0.77 -3.65 7.20
N GLY A 288 1.98 -4.23 7.24
CA GLY A 288 2.16 -5.68 7.12
C GLY A 288 1.43 -6.48 8.20
N PHE A 289 1.48 -6.03 9.46
CA PHE A 289 0.74 -6.66 10.56
C PHE A 289 -0.77 -6.48 10.40
N ALA A 290 -1.25 -5.25 10.15
CA ALA A 290 -2.66 -4.96 10.03
C ALA A 290 -3.31 -5.71 8.85
N PHE A 291 -2.75 -5.62 7.65
CA PHE A 291 -3.27 -6.34 6.48
C PHE A 291 -3.00 -7.85 6.54
N GLY A 292 -1.99 -8.28 7.31
CA GLY A 292 -1.78 -9.68 7.60
C GLY A 292 -2.90 -10.30 8.45
N ALA A 293 -3.51 -9.51 9.35
CA ALA A 293 -4.65 -9.94 10.16
C ALA A 293 -5.98 -9.95 9.39
N GLN A 294 -6.07 -9.20 8.29
CA GLN A 294 -7.32 -8.98 7.54
C GLN A 294 -8.06 -10.28 7.14
N PRO A 295 -7.42 -11.32 6.57
CA PRO A 295 -8.09 -12.56 6.24
C PRO A 295 -8.68 -13.27 7.46
N LEU A 296 -7.97 -13.24 8.60
CA LEU A 296 -8.42 -13.88 9.83
C LEU A 296 -9.63 -13.14 10.44
N ILE A 297 -9.60 -11.80 10.40
CA ILE A 297 -10.72 -10.95 10.84
C ILE A 297 -11.95 -11.22 9.94
N GLY A 298 -11.78 -11.20 8.61
CA GLY A 298 -12.86 -11.45 7.66
C GLY A 298 -13.49 -12.84 7.82
N TYR A 299 -12.66 -13.87 8.01
CA TYR A 299 -13.12 -15.22 8.29
C TYR A 299 -13.96 -15.29 9.57
N CYS A 300 -13.47 -14.69 10.69
CA CYS A 300 -14.21 -14.69 11.95
C CYS A 300 -15.56 -13.98 11.84
N ILE A 301 -15.64 -12.90 11.06
CA ILE A 301 -16.90 -12.18 10.80
C ILE A 301 -17.85 -13.07 10.00
N GLY A 302 -17.40 -13.67 8.89
CA GLY A 302 -18.22 -14.58 8.09
C GLY A 302 -18.72 -15.78 8.89
N ALA A 303 -17.85 -16.37 9.71
CA ALA A 303 -18.22 -17.50 10.59
C ALA A 303 -19.08 -17.08 11.79
N ASN A 304 -19.44 -15.81 11.95
CA ASN A 304 -20.16 -15.24 13.10
C ASN A 304 -19.52 -15.63 14.46
N ASN A 305 -18.19 -15.81 14.48
CA ASN A 305 -17.45 -16.19 15.67
C ASN A 305 -16.95 -14.93 16.42
N LYS A 306 -17.88 -14.28 17.13
CA LYS A 306 -17.60 -13.03 17.87
C LYS A 306 -16.51 -13.21 18.95
N LYS A 307 -16.40 -14.40 19.57
CA LYS A 307 -15.36 -14.68 20.58
C LYS A 307 -13.98 -14.67 19.96
N ARG A 308 -13.78 -15.43 18.89
CA ARG A 308 -12.49 -15.51 18.18
C ARG A 308 -12.12 -14.18 17.53
N LEU A 309 -13.08 -13.46 16.95
CA LEU A 309 -12.89 -12.12 16.42
C LEU A 309 -12.32 -11.17 17.48
N LYS A 310 -12.90 -11.16 18.69
CA LYS A 310 -12.42 -10.34 19.80
C LYS A 310 -11.01 -10.71 20.25
N GLU A 311 -10.69 -11.99 20.28
CA GLU A 311 -9.35 -12.47 20.59
C GLU A 311 -8.32 -12.03 19.53
N VAL A 312 -8.67 -12.16 18.24
CA VAL A 312 -7.82 -11.71 17.12
C VAL A 312 -7.57 -10.20 17.18
N LEU A 313 -8.64 -9.40 17.32
CA LEU A 313 -8.50 -7.94 17.38
C LEU A 313 -7.70 -7.47 18.60
N ARG A 314 -7.86 -8.12 19.76
CA ARG A 314 -7.06 -7.82 20.96
C ARG A 314 -5.59 -8.15 20.76
N PHE A 315 -5.31 -9.29 20.13
CA PHE A 315 -3.94 -9.69 19.87
C PHE A 315 -3.27 -8.82 18.79
N ASP A 316 -3.98 -8.49 17.73
CA ASP A 316 -3.55 -7.56 16.68
C ASP A 316 -3.24 -6.17 17.27
N ALA A 317 -4.13 -5.65 18.11
CA ALA A 317 -3.92 -4.40 18.83
C ALA A 317 -2.69 -4.45 19.74
N LEU A 318 -2.51 -5.55 20.47
CA LEU A 318 -1.32 -5.73 21.33
C LEU A 318 -0.03 -5.66 20.50
N VAL A 319 0.05 -6.40 19.39
CA VAL A 319 1.24 -6.45 18.54
C VAL A 319 1.51 -5.09 17.89
N ILE A 320 0.51 -4.50 17.25
CA ILE A 320 0.64 -3.23 16.51
C ILE A 320 0.98 -2.07 17.45
N ILE A 321 0.25 -1.93 18.56
CA ILE A 321 0.45 -0.82 19.49
C ILE A 321 1.80 -0.98 20.21
N SER A 322 2.16 -2.19 20.66
CA SER A 322 3.46 -2.43 21.30
C SER A 322 4.60 -2.12 20.35
N PHE A 323 4.54 -2.58 19.10
CA PHE A 323 5.54 -2.28 18.09
C PHE A 323 5.61 -0.77 17.82
N ALA A 324 4.47 -0.10 17.63
CA ALA A 324 4.41 1.33 17.38
C ALA A 324 5.01 2.15 18.54
N CYS A 325 4.67 1.81 19.79
CA CYS A 325 5.22 2.50 20.98
C CYS A 325 6.73 2.30 21.11
N VAL A 326 7.22 1.06 20.91
CA VAL A 326 8.66 0.76 20.97
C VAL A 326 9.40 1.54 19.88
N MET A 327 8.90 1.53 18.65
CA MET A 327 9.53 2.24 17.54
C MET A 327 9.46 3.76 17.70
N THR A 328 8.36 4.29 18.22
CA THR A 328 8.26 5.72 18.57
C THR A 328 9.32 6.10 19.61
N PHE A 329 9.47 5.30 20.66
CA PHE A 329 10.48 5.54 21.70
C PHE A 329 11.90 5.51 21.11
N VAL A 330 12.23 4.48 20.32
CA VAL A 330 13.54 4.32 19.67
C VAL A 330 13.81 5.50 18.73
N LEU A 331 12.85 5.85 17.87
CA LEU A 331 13.02 6.97 16.95
C LEU A 331 13.19 8.29 17.69
N CYS A 332 12.37 8.59 18.69
CA CYS A 332 12.49 9.83 19.45
C CYS A 332 13.83 9.95 20.17
N LEU A 333 14.38 8.83 20.67
CA LEU A 333 15.67 8.81 21.37
C LEU A 333 16.85 8.97 20.41
N PHE A 334 16.84 8.22 19.31
CA PHE A 334 17.98 8.15 18.38
C PHE A 334 17.81 9.02 17.12
N THR A 335 16.82 9.93 17.08
CA THR A 335 16.52 10.76 15.91
C THR A 335 17.74 11.45 15.31
N PRO A 336 18.62 12.17 16.07
CA PRO A 336 19.76 12.86 15.49
C PRO A 336 20.75 11.88 14.83
N SER A 337 21.01 10.74 15.47
CA SER A 337 21.90 9.72 14.95
C SER A 337 21.35 9.10 13.67
N ILE A 338 20.05 8.83 13.63
CA ILE A 338 19.38 8.27 12.44
C ILE A 338 19.44 9.29 11.28
N MET A 339 19.11 10.56 11.54
CA MET A 339 19.17 11.59 10.51
C MET A 339 20.58 11.81 9.98
N SER A 340 21.59 11.76 10.86
CA SER A 340 23.00 11.92 10.46
C SER A 340 23.55 10.78 9.59
N CYS A 341 22.91 9.59 9.60
CA CYS A 341 23.23 8.51 8.67
C CYS A 341 22.86 8.85 7.22
N PHE A 342 21.85 9.69 7.02
CA PHE A 342 21.39 10.08 5.68
C PHE A 342 22.03 11.37 5.18
N MET A 343 22.33 12.31 6.07
CA MET A 343 22.87 13.62 5.72
C MET A 343 23.78 14.13 6.83
N LYS A 344 24.91 14.75 6.44
CA LYS A 344 25.90 15.33 7.40
C LYS A 344 25.67 16.81 7.68
N ASP A 345 24.78 17.47 6.94
CA ASP A 345 24.48 18.89 7.15
C ASP A 345 23.73 19.11 8.47
N HIS A 346 24.30 19.94 9.34
CA HIS A 346 23.76 20.21 10.68
C HIS A 346 22.33 20.79 10.66
N THR A 347 22.02 21.62 9.67
CA THR A 347 20.72 22.26 9.54
C THR A 347 19.67 21.21 9.18
N ILE A 348 19.98 20.34 8.21
CA ILE A 348 19.09 19.24 7.77
C ILE A 348 18.88 18.23 8.90
N VAL A 349 19.94 17.88 9.63
CA VAL A 349 19.83 16.95 10.77
C VAL A 349 18.97 17.54 11.88
N SER A 350 19.12 18.81 12.23
CA SER A 350 18.34 19.47 13.28
C SER A 350 16.85 19.57 12.91
N GLN A 351 16.56 20.13 11.72
CA GLN A 351 15.18 20.25 11.22
C GLN A 351 14.51 18.88 11.05
N GLY A 352 15.20 17.94 10.40
CA GLY A 352 14.71 16.59 10.16
C GLY A 352 14.49 15.80 11.45
N SER A 353 15.30 16.06 12.50
CA SER A 353 15.09 15.45 13.82
C SER A 353 13.76 15.89 14.43
N THR A 354 13.44 17.17 14.36
CA THR A 354 12.15 17.69 14.84
C THR A 354 10.99 17.11 14.03
N MET A 355 11.11 17.09 12.69
CA MET A 355 10.12 16.51 11.78
C MET A 355 9.87 15.03 12.06
N LEU A 356 10.95 14.24 12.19
CA LEU A 356 10.84 12.79 12.44
C LEU A 356 10.21 12.52 13.82
N ARG A 357 10.51 13.31 14.84
CA ARG A 357 9.85 13.20 16.16
C ARG A 357 8.35 13.46 16.06
N CYS A 358 7.94 14.53 15.37
CA CYS A 358 6.52 14.84 15.18
C CYS A 358 5.78 13.70 14.43
N LEU A 359 6.40 13.13 13.38
CA LEU A 359 5.84 11.98 12.65
C LEU A 359 5.78 10.73 13.53
N SER A 360 6.83 10.47 14.33
CA SER A 360 6.92 9.27 15.16
C SER A 360 5.89 9.27 16.29
N ILE A 361 5.59 10.43 16.89
CA ILE A 361 4.57 10.55 17.94
C ILE A 361 3.18 10.13 17.44
N SER A 362 2.87 10.33 16.16
CA SER A 362 1.59 9.88 15.60
C SER A 362 1.52 8.37 15.35
N THR A 363 2.64 7.65 15.30
CA THR A 363 2.72 6.23 14.92
C THR A 363 1.79 5.31 15.73
N PRO A 364 1.66 5.41 17.08
CA PRO A 364 0.72 4.59 17.83
C PRO A 364 -0.75 4.85 17.43
N PHE A 365 -1.12 6.09 17.15
CA PHE A 365 -2.48 6.43 16.70
C PHE A 365 -2.75 5.85 15.32
N VAL A 366 -1.76 5.93 14.42
CA VAL A 366 -1.82 5.30 13.09
C VAL A 366 -1.98 3.79 13.21
N GLY A 367 -1.28 3.13 14.13
CA GLY A 367 -1.44 1.71 14.38
C GLY A 367 -2.90 1.33 14.68
N VAL A 368 -3.56 2.07 15.56
CA VAL A 368 -4.98 1.84 15.86
C VAL A 368 -5.87 2.14 14.66
N ILE A 369 -5.60 3.19 13.90
CA ILE A 369 -6.36 3.51 12.67
C ILE A 369 -6.25 2.37 11.66
N LEU A 370 -5.08 1.76 11.50
CA LEU A 370 -4.89 0.62 10.60
C LEU A 370 -5.73 -0.60 11.03
N ILE A 371 -5.78 -0.90 12.33
CA ILE A 371 -6.66 -1.95 12.87
C ILE A 371 -8.13 -1.67 12.57
N LEU A 372 -8.57 -0.43 12.76
CA LEU A 372 -9.94 -0.01 12.46
C LEU A 372 -10.25 -0.09 10.95
N THR A 373 -9.28 0.30 10.12
CA THR A 373 -9.40 0.24 8.67
C THR A 373 -9.56 -1.21 8.20
N THR A 374 -8.70 -2.12 8.68
CA THR A 374 -8.78 -3.55 8.33
C THR A 374 -10.06 -4.20 8.88
N LEU A 375 -10.52 -3.80 10.07
CA LEU A 375 -11.80 -4.24 10.61
C LEU A 375 -12.98 -3.80 9.73
N PHE A 376 -13.05 -2.52 9.33
CA PHE A 376 -14.12 -2.01 8.48
C PHE A 376 -14.10 -2.65 7.09
N GLN A 377 -12.92 -2.80 6.50
CA GLN A 377 -12.76 -3.50 5.23
C GLN A 377 -13.20 -4.96 5.33
N SER A 378 -12.75 -5.68 6.35
CA SER A 378 -13.13 -7.09 6.57
C SER A 378 -14.61 -7.27 6.87
N ALA A 379 -15.23 -6.35 7.58
CA ALA A 379 -16.66 -6.38 7.89
C ALA A 379 -17.55 -5.97 6.70
N GLY A 380 -16.97 -5.47 5.61
CA GLY A 380 -17.77 -4.92 4.51
C GLY A 380 -18.39 -3.55 4.83
N TYR A 381 -17.93 -2.87 5.89
CA TYR A 381 -18.42 -1.54 6.28
C TYR A 381 -17.73 -0.45 5.44
N ALA A 382 -18.16 -0.34 4.18
CA ALA A 382 -17.57 0.54 3.17
C ALA A 382 -17.53 2.02 3.59
N THR A 383 -18.62 2.49 4.22
CA THR A 383 -18.74 3.89 4.69
C THR A 383 -17.70 4.20 5.75
N GLY A 384 -17.46 3.29 6.70
CA GLY A 384 -16.42 3.45 7.72
C GLY A 384 -15.01 3.47 7.12
N ALA A 385 -14.73 2.55 6.21
CA ALA A 385 -13.45 2.52 5.49
C ALA A 385 -13.22 3.80 4.68
N MET A 386 -14.25 4.29 3.97
CA MET A 386 -14.19 5.54 3.18
C MET A 386 -13.91 6.75 4.06
N ILE A 387 -14.65 6.91 5.15
CA ILE A 387 -14.47 8.02 6.07
C ILE A 387 -13.06 8.03 6.66
N LEU A 388 -12.52 6.89 7.09
CA LEU A 388 -11.16 6.82 7.62
C LEU A 388 -10.11 7.15 6.56
N SER A 389 -10.25 6.63 5.34
CA SER A 389 -9.32 6.90 4.24
C SER A 389 -9.29 8.39 3.88
N LEU A 390 -10.46 9.04 3.80
CA LEU A 390 -10.57 10.46 3.50
C LEU A 390 -10.16 11.36 4.66
N SER A 391 -10.38 10.91 5.91
CA SER A 391 -10.07 11.73 7.10
C SER A 391 -8.56 11.87 7.28
N ARG A 392 -7.85 10.77 7.30
CA ARG A 392 -6.47 10.72 7.77
C ARG A 392 -5.49 11.55 6.93
N GLN A 393 -5.56 11.45 5.62
CA GLN A 393 -4.61 12.07 4.68
C GLN A 393 -5.29 12.88 3.58
N GLY A 394 -6.62 13.04 3.65
CA GLY A 394 -7.43 13.81 2.73
C GLY A 394 -8.01 15.06 3.40
N VAL A 395 -9.34 15.08 3.55
CA VAL A 395 -10.09 16.30 3.93
C VAL A 395 -9.68 16.85 5.29
N ILE A 396 -9.60 16.00 6.33
CA ILE A 396 -9.24 16.48 7.69
C ILE A 396 -7.80 16.96 7.71
N PHE A 397 -6.88 16.20 7.09
CA PHE A 397 -5.49 16.63 6.98
C PHE A 397 -5.36 17.99 6.27
N PHE A 398 -6.10 18.22 5.19
CA PHE A 398 -6.10 19.48 4.46
C PHE A 398 -6.57 20.63 5.35
N VAL A 399 -7.70 20.48 6.04
CA VAL A 399 -8.24 21.51 6.94
C VAL A 399 -7.30 21.79 8.11
N VAL A 400 -6.80 20.73 8.75
CA VAL A 400 -5.85 20.83 9.87
C VAL A 400 -4.56 21.51 9.43
N MET A 401 -4.04 21.19 8.23
CA MET A 401 -2.86 21.83 7.66
C MET A 401 -3.05 23.35 7.51
N ILE A 402 -4.17 23.79 6.96
CA ILE A 402 -4.48 25.23 6.80
C ILE A 402 -4.56 25.91 8.16
N VAL A 403 -5.36 25.36 9.07
CA VAL A 403 -5.62 25.98 10.38
C VAL A 403 -4.35 26.05 11.22
N LEU A 404 -3.62 24.95 11.32
CA LEU A 404 -2.41 24.92 12.14
C LEU A 404 -1.27 25.75 11.55
N THR A 405 -1.14 25.79 10.23
CA THR A 405 -0.13 26.63 9.60
C THR A 405 -0.44 28.12 9.81
N ALA A 406 -1.72 28.50 9.78
CA ALA A 406 -2.12 29.88 10.08
C ALA A 406 -1.88 30.27 11.56
N LEU A 407 -2.03 29.32 12.51
CA LEU A 407 -1.88 29.58 13.95
C LEU A 407 -0.42 29.45 14.44
N LEU A 408 0.31 28.45 13.95
CA LEU A 408 1.62 28.03 14.50
C LEU A 408 2.76 28.13 13.46
N GLY A 409 2.48 28.56 12.23
CA GLY A 409 3.46 28.66 11.16
C GLY A 409 4.15 27.31 10.88
N TYR A 410 5.47 27.27 10.89
CA TYR A 410 6.26 26.08 10.60
C TYR A 410 5.91 24.87 11.50
N MET A 411 5.75 25.10 12.80
CA MET A 411 5.37 24.01 13.73
C MET A 411 3.98 23.46 13.42
N GLY A 412 3.09 24.29 12.89
CA GLY A 412 1.76 23.86 12.46
C GLY A 412 1.82 22.84 11.34
N ILE A 413 2.74 23.00 10.38
CA ILE A 413 2.95 22.03 9.29
C ILE A 413 3.41 20.69 9.85
N LEU A 414 4.34 20.70 10.82
CA LEU A 414 4.89 19.46 11.41
C LEU A 414 3.87 18.70 12.24
N LEU A 415 2.99 19.40 12.94
CA LEU A 415 1.97 18.83 13.82
C LEU A 415 0.70 18.43 13.07
N ALA A 416 0.50 18.91 11.84
CA ALA A 416 -0.72 18.69 11.08
C ALA A 416 -1.05 17.21 10.90
N GLN A 417 -0.06 16.36 10.59
CA GLN A 417 -0.26 14.92 10.45
C GLN A 417 -0.67 14.28 11.78
N CYS A 418 0.00 14.62 12.88
CA CYS A 418 -0.28 14.06 14.19
C CYS A 418 -1.71 14.41 14.66
N ILE A 419 -2.12 15.65 14.51
CA ILE A 419 -3.47 16.10 14.92
C ILE A 419 -4.54 15.49 14.01
N SER A 420 -4.28 15.39 12.70
CA SER A 420 -5.18 14.70 11.77
C SER A 420 -5.35 13.21 12.12
N ASP A 421 -4.27 12.53 12.51
CA ASP A 421 -4.31 11.13 12.93
C ASP A 421 -5.13 10.97 14.23
N ILE A 422 -4.98 11.87 15.21
CA ILE A 422 -5.78 11.85 16.46
C ILE A 422 -7.27 12.07 16.16
N ILE A 423 -7.61 13.05 15.32
CA ILE A 423 -9.01 13.30 14.95
C ILE A 423 -9.59 12.08 14.21
N SER A 424 -8.83 11.53 13.27
CA SER A 424 -9.24 10.33 12.51
C SER A 424 -9.43 9.11 13.41
N LEU A 425 -8.59 8.95 14.43
CA LEU A 425 -8.74 7.91 15.44
C LEU A 425 -10.06 8.06 16.20
N ILE A 426 -10.36 9.28 16.68
CA ILE A 426 -11.61 9.55 17.40
C ILE A 426 -12.82 9.21 16.52
N ILE A 427 -12.81 9.65 15.25
CA ILE A 427 -13.87 9.34 14.27
C ILE A 427 -13.98 7.82 14.09
N GLY A 428 -12.86 7.13 13.91
CA GLY A 428 -12.86 5.67 13.76
C GLY A 428 -13.47 4.94 14.95
N LEU A 429 -13.14 5.34 16.18
CA LEU A 429 -13.71 4.76 17.39
C LEU A 429 -15.22 5.04 17.54
N LEU A 430 -15.68 6.22 17.12
CA LEU A 430 -17.12 6.53 17.09
C LEU A 430 -17.85 5.68 16.04
N LEU A 431 -17.24 5.44 14.88
CA LEU A 431 -17.81 4.59 13.85
C LEU A 431 -17.91 3.12 14.28
N VAL A 432 -16.93 2.59 15.04
CA VAL A 432 -17.00 1.23 15.61
C VAL A 432 -18.19 1.10 16.55
N LYS A 433 -18.45 2.10 17.41
CA LYS A 433 -19.64 2.08 18.30
C LYS A 433 -20.96 2.07 17.51
N LYS A 434 -20.98 2.67 16.31
CA LYS A 434 -22.16 2.71 15.44
C LYS A 434 -22.27 1.46 14.56
N MET A 435 -21.16 0.75 14.34
CA MET A 435 -21.13 -0.49 13.58
C MET A 435 -21.79 -1.59 14.41
N ARG A 436 -23.01 -2.01 14.02
CA ARG A 436 -23.63 -3.21 14.56
C ARG A 436 -22.92 -4.41 13.95
N LEU A 437 -22.14 -5.11 14.73
CA LEU A 437 -21.65 -6.46 14.42
C LEU A 437 -22.80 -7.43 14.74
N ASP A 438 -23.86 -7.42 13.90
CA ASP A 438 -24.97 -8.36 14.00
C ASP A 438 -24.51 -9.76 13.59
#